data_fe94ac50f4a8f5def5c3b1c4aad29670
#
_entry.id   fe94ac50f4a8f5def5c3b1c4aad29670
#
_cell.length_a   1.000
_cell.length_b   1.000
_cell.length_c   1.000
_cell.angle_alpha   90.00
_cell.angle_beta   90.00
_cell.angle_gamma   90.00
#
_symmetry.space_group_name_H-M   'P 1'
#
loop_
_entity.id
_entity.type
_entity.pdbx_description
1 polymer ?
#
loop_
_entity_poly.entity_id
_entity_poly.type
_entity_poly.pdbx_seq_one_letter_code
_entity_poly.pdbx_strand_id
1 'polypeptide(L)'
;MKTYKPYLSLTQNDRGIWDFDTTKGCASGMALDPKGCYSDCYAARSAKIYGYDFGVSIDRHFRNESHRLKIVNQIKKIDMPFIRIGCSGDPSENWQHMINVVKQLTTESQLSLFDYQFSRQIVIITRHWKQLTEAQLHQLSEFNLTINTSVSALDSSELITRSLNEYERLKPFCKSVLRVISCDFNTDNENGRRRLKMQEQLFKYDKVIDTVFRPTKKSPYIESGLINYKMGNFLGKKALISKYNKKTYLGKCSTY
;
A
#
# COMPACT_ATOMS: atom_id res chain seq x y z
N MET A 1 16.16 17.75 8.30
CA MET A 1 15.82 16.37 7.87
C MET A 1 16.34 16.12 6.46
N LYS A 2 16.68 14.86 6.11
CA LYS A 2 17.11 14.50 4.75
C LYS A 2 15.90 14.40 3.83
N THR A 3 16.08 14.74 2.55
CA THR A 3 15.10 14.45 1.51
C THR A 3 15.39 13.10 0.87
N TYR A 4 14.35 12.40 0.40
CA TYR A 4 14.52 11.16 -0.33
C TYR A 4 15.20 11.40 -1.67
N LYS A 5 15.99 10.41 -2.12
CA LYS A 5 16.56 10.45 -3.46
C LYS A 5 15.45 10.31 -4.51
N PRO A 6 15.45 11.16 -5.56
CA PRO A 6 14.40 11.16 -6.57
C PRO A 6 14.58 10.05 -7.62
N TYR A 7 15.28 8.99 -7.27
CA TYR A 7 15.57 7.90 -8.20
C TYR A 7 14.89 6.61 -7.80
N LEU A 8 14.30 5.94 -8.77
CA LEU A 8 13.71 4.64 -8.62
C LEU A 8 14.75 3.61 -8.16
N SER A 9 14.32 2.66 -7.38
CA SER A 9 15.12 1.51 -7.00
C SER A 9 14.21 0.33 -6.70
N LEU A 10 14.66 -0.84 -7.06
CA LEU A 10 14.04 -2.09 -6.68
C LEU A 10 14.72 -2.56 -5.38
N THR A 11 13.94 -2.80 -4.34
CA THR A 11 14.44 -3.23 -3.03
C THR A 11 13.66 -4.43 -2.53
N GLN A 12 14.36 -5.41 -1.96
CA GLN A 12 13.74 -6.54 -1.32
C GLN A 12 13.61 -6.28 0.18
N ASN A 13 12.44 -6.50 0.74
CA ASN A 13 12.24 -6.41 2.19
C ASN A 13 12.55 -7.75 2.89
N ASP A 14 12.57 -7.75 4.22
CA ASP A 14 12.89 -8.93 5.05
C ASP A 14 11.96 -10.15 4.82
N ARG A 15 10.91 -10.01 4.03
CA ARG A 15 9.96 -11.08 3.69
C ARG A 15 10.13 -11.59 2.27
N GLY A 16 11.18 -11.15 1.59
CA GLY A 16 11.45 -11.51 0.21
C GLY A 16 10.61 -10.77 -0.84
N ILE A 17 9.80 -9.78 -0.43
CA ILE A 17 8.95 -9.05 -1.37
C ILE A 17 9.74 -7.89 -1.97
N TRP A 18 9.60 -7.72 -3.27
CA TRP A 18 10.25 -6.66 -4.02
C TRP A 18 9.38 -5.41 -4.11
N ASP A 19 9.88 -4.33 -3.55
CA ASP A 19 9.24 -3.03 -3.50
C ASP A 19 9.87 -2.08 -4.53
N PHE A 20 9.00 -1.41 -5.30
CA PHE A 20 9.35 -0.47 -6.35
C PHE A 20 8.52 0.80 -6.18
N ASP A 21 8.81 1.60 -5.14
CA ASP A 21 8.01 2.78 -4.86
C ASP A 21 8.27 3.90 -5.88
N THR A 22 7.24 4.32 -6.58
CA THR A 22 7.26 5.46 -7.51
C THR A 22 7.23 6.79 -6.79
N THR A 23 6.73 6.80 -5.55
CA THR A 23 6.70 7.96 -4.66
C THR A 23 7.27 7.56 -3.29
N LYS A 24 8.08 8.39 -2.70
CA LYS A 24 8.56 8.27 -1.30
C LYS A 24 8.04 9.44 -0.48
N GLY A 25 7.69 9.15 0.78
CA GLY A 25 6.98 10.10 1.63
C GLY A 25 5.46 10.06 1.38
N CYS A 26 4.70 10.73 2.23
CA CYS A 26 3.26 10.77 2.16
C CYS A 26 2.74 12.07 2.80
N ALA A 27 2.72 13.13 1.99
CA ALA A 27 2.29 14.46 2.44
C ALA A 27 0.85 14.44 2.95
N SER A 28 -0.06 13.81 2.20
CA SER A 28 -1.48 13.72 2.59
C SER A 28 -1.69 12.93 3.89
N GLY A 29 -0.95 11.83 4.08
CA GLY A 29 -1.03 11.06 5.32
C GLY A 29 -0.48 11.81 6.53
N MET A 30 0.58 12.58 6.36
CA MET A 30 1.16 13.41 7.42
C MET A 30 0.35 14.68 7.69
N ALA A 31 -0.41 15.18 6.72
CA ALA A 31 -1.33 16.30 6.91
C ALA A 31 -2.53 15.93 7.81
N LEU A 32 -2.94 14.64 7.81
CA LEU A 32 -4.00 14.16 8.71
C LEU A 32 -3.52 14.05 10.16
N ASP A 33 -2.29 13.58 10.36
CA ASP A 33 -1.71 13.39 11.68
C ASP A 33 -0.17 13.46 11.58
N PRO A 34 0.51 14.21 12.47
CA PRO A 34 1.97 14.33 12.47
C PRO A 34 2.73 13.00 12.62
N LYS A 35 2.04 11.94 13.04
CA LYS A 35 2.59 10.57 13.10
C LYS A 35 2.14 9.71 11.91
N GLY A 36 1.43 10.31 10.93
CA GLY A 36 0.88 9.65 9.75
C GLY A 36 -0.36 8.81 10.04
N CYS A 37 -0.74 7.97 9.08
CA CYS A 37 -1.96 7.17 9.17
C CYS A 37 -2.10 6.46 10.53
N TYR A 38 -3.28 6.55 11.13
CA TYR A 38 -3.63 5.94 12.42
C TYR A 38 -2.75 6.43 13.58
N SER A 39 -2.22 7.64 13.51
CA SER A 39 -1.28 8.20 14.50
C SER A 39 -0.08 7.30 14.82
N ASP A 40 0.22 6.34 13.95
CA ASP A 40 1.29 5.36 14.16
C ASP A 40 1.75 4.68 12.86
N CYS A 41 2.00 5.49 11.82
CA CYS A 41 2.45 4.99 10.52
C CYS A 41 3.86 4.40 10.62
N TYR A 42 4.02 3.12 10.25
CA TYR A 42 5.31 2.46 10.31
C TYR A 42 6.34 3.09 9.36
N ALA A 43 5.90 3.57 8.19
CA ALA A 43 6.78 4.19 7.21
C ALA A 43 7.27 5.56 7.69
N ALA A 44 6.40 6.35 8.33
CA ALA A 44 6.78 7.62 8.96
C ALA A 44 7.79 7.39 10.11
N ARG A 45 7.55 6.38 10.95
CA ARG A 45 8.50 6.01 12.01
C ARG A 45 9.85 5.57 11.44
N SER A 46 9.85 4.74 10.42
CA SER A 46 11.07 4.30 9.75
C SER A 46 11.82 5.49 9.15
N ALA A 47 11.12 6.37 8.45
CA ALA A 47 11.69 7.60 7.89
C ALA A 47 12.38 8.46 8.97
N LYS A 48 11.69 8.65 10.11
CA LYS A 48 12.23 9.39 11.26
C LYS A 48 13.53 8.77 11.80
N ILE A 49 13.60 7.44 11.94
CA ILE A 49 14.80 6.73 12.40
C ILE A 49 15.99 7.01 11.48
N TYR A 50 15.75 7.05 10.17
CA TYR A 50 16.80 7.32 9.18
C TYR A 50 17.01 8.81 8.88
N GLY A 51 16.28 9.70 9.56
CA GLY A 51 16.40 11.15 9.43
C GLY A 51 15.76 11.74 8.18
N TYR A 52 14.81 11.04 7.54
CA TYR A 52 14.07 11.53 6.38
C TYR A 52 12.80 12.29 6.80
N ASP A 53 12.43 13.28 5.99
CA ASP A 53 11.13 13.95 6.08
C ASP A 53 10.06 13.16 5.32
N PHE A 54 9.21 12.48 6.07
CA PHE A 54 8.11 11.69 5.47
C PHE A 54 6.92 12.56 5.03
N GLY A 55 6.83 13.81 5.51
CA GLY A 55 5.80 14.78 5.13
C GLY A 55 6.01 15.39 3.74
N VAL A 56 7.17 15.13 3.12
CA VAL A 56 7.46 15.57 1.75
C VAL A 56 7.38 14.39 0.81
N SER A 57 6.39 14.41 -0.09
CA SER A 57 6.25 13.40 -1.14
C SER A 57 7.20 13.71 -2.29
N ILE A 58 8.06 12.75 -2.64
CA ILE A 58 9.04 12.85 -3.72
C ILE A 58 8.70 11.83 -4.80
N ASP A 59 8.37 12.31 -5.99
CA ASP A 59 8.24 11.49 -7.19
C ASP A 59 9.61 10.97 -7.63
N ARG A 60 9.69 9.67 -7.90
CA ARG A 60 10.95 8.98 -8.22
C ARG A 60 10.93 8.55 -9.68
N HIS A 61 12.00 8.84 -10.37
CA HIS A 61 12.14 8.61 -11.82
C HIS A 61 13.40 7.80 -12.15
N PHE A 62 13.48 7.27 -13.33
CA PHE A 62 14.73 6.70 -13.85
C PHE A 62 15.76 7.82 -14.07
N ARG A 63 17.02 7.59 -13.72
CA ARG A 63 18.09 8.56 -13.96
C ARG A 63 18.31 8.80 -15.45
N ASN A 64 18.29 7.70 -16.19
CA ASN A 64 18.50 7.62 -17.63
C ASN A 64 18.06 6.24 -18.12
N GLU A 65 18.18 6.00 -19.41
CA GLU A 65 17.81 4.73 -20.05
C GLU A 65 18.60 3.54 -19.50
N SER A 66 19.91 3.66 -19.32
CA SER A 66 20.73 2.59 -18.74
C SER A 66 20.27 2.16 -17.35
N HIS A 67 19.84 3.13 -16.54
CA HIS A 67 19.26 2.84 -15.21
C HIS A 67 17.91 2.12 -15.33
N ARG A 68 17.07 2.53 -16.29
CA ARG A 68 15.79 1.86 -16.57
C ARG A 68 16.01 0.41 -16.97
N LEU A 69 16.87 0.15 -17.94
CA LEU A 69 17.25 -1.17 -18.40
C LEU A 69 17.79 -2.07 -17.28
N LYS A 70 18.62 -1.51 -16.41
CA LYS A 70 19.12 -2.23 -15.23
C LYS A 70 17.98 -2.69 -14.32
N ILE A 71 17.02 -1.82 -14.02
CA ILE A 71 15.87 -2.16 -13.18
C ILE A 71 14.98 -3.20 -13.87
N VAL A 72 14.66 -3.04 -15.15
CA VAL A 72 13.88 -4.01 -15.92
C VAL A 72 14.54 -5.38 -15.88
N ASN A 73 15.86 -5.46 -16.11
CA ASN A 73 16.61 -6.71 -16.05
C ASN A 73 16.65 -7.32 -14.64
N GLN A 74 16.65 -6.51 -13.59
CA GLN A 74 16.49 -7.00 -12.22
C GLN A 74 15.11 -7.60 -12.01
N ILE A 75 14.04 -6.93 -12.46
CA ILE A 75 12.65 -7.43 -12.35
C ILE A 75 12.47 -8.75 -13.10
N LYS A 76 13.09 -8.91 -14.27
CA LYS A 76 13.07 -10.18 -15.04
C LYS A 76 13.61 -11.36 -14.23
N LYS A 77 14.60 -11.14 -13.38
CA LYS A 77 15.29 -12.17 -12.57
C LYS A 77 14.63 -12.47 -11.23
N ILE A 78 13.59 -11.72 -10.84
CA ILE A 78 12.91 -11.91 -9.57
C ILE A 78 12.17 -13.25 -9.59
N ASP A 79 12.37 -14.06 -8.57
CA ASP A 79 11.64 -15.31 -8.34
C ASP A 79 10.29 -15.05 -7.63
N MET A 80 9.57 -14.03 -8.06
CA MET A 80 8.26 -13.68 -7.53
C MET A 80 7.31 -13.32 -8.66
N PRO A 81 6.03 -13.71 -8.60
CA PRO A 81 5.07 -13.40 -9.66
C PRO A 81 4.69 -11.92 -9.72
N PHE A 82 5.09 -11.11 -8.75
CA PHE A 82 4.74 -9.70 -8.69
C PHE A 82 5.84 -8.82 -8.11
N ILE A 83 5.76 -7.51 -8.41
CA ILE A 83 6.43 -6.43 -7.69
C ILE A 83 5.39 -5.52 -7.05
N ARG A 84 5.80 -4.77 -6.03
CA ARG A 84 4.87 -3.96 -5.24
C ARG A 84 5.23 -2.48 -5.26
N ILE A 85 4.21 -1.61 -5.40
CA ILE A 85 4.31 -0.15 -5.32
C ILE A 85 3.49 0.34 -4.13
N GLY A 86 3.94 1.37 -3.44
CA GLY A 86 3.19 2.02 -2.36
C GLY A 86 3.51 1.51 -0.96
N CYS A 87 4.77 1.14 -0.70
CA CYS A 87 5.22 0.66 0.62
C CYS A 87 5.77 1.74 1.52
N SER A 88 6.49 2.71 0.95
CA SER A 88 7.12 3.81 1.69
C SER A 88 6.69 5.18 1.18
N GLY A 89 5.55 5.26 0.55
CA GLY A 89 4.84 6.40 0.03
C GLY A 89 3.54 5.94 -0.55
N ASP A 90 2.64 6.85 -0.85
CA ASP A 90 1.37 6.50 -1.49
C ASP A 90 1.38 6.97 -2.95
N PRO A 91 1.22 6.08 -3.93
CA PRO A 91 1.24 6.44 -5.36
C PRO A 91 0.10 7.38 -5.76
N SER A 92 -0.98 7.45 -4.96
CA SER A 92 -2.08 8.40 -5.19
C SER A 92 -1.70 9.87 -4.95
N GLU A 93 -0.54 10.14 -4.38
CA GLU A 93 -0.01 11.51 -4.33
C GLU A 93 0.19 12.08 -5.76
N ASN A 94 0.58 11.21 -6.70
CA ASN A 94 0.70 11.56 -8.12
C ASN A 94 0.43 10.35 -9.03
N TRP A 95 -0.85 10.08 -9.30
CA TRP A 95 -1.30 8.98 -10.14
C TRP A 95 -0.68 9.00 -11.54
N GLN A 96 -0.62 10.17 -12.17
CA GLN A 96 -0.10 10.28 -13.54
C GLN A 96 1.38 9.91 -13.60
N HIS A 97 2.17 10.33 -12.60
CA HIS A 97 3.57 9.95 -12.50
C HIS A 97 3.71 8.42 -12.34
N MET A 98 2.93 7.81 -11.45
CA MET A 98 2.93 6.36 -11.24
C MET A 98 2.61 5.61 -12.53
N ILE A 99 1.55 6.02 -13.25
CA ILE A 99 1.15 5.45 -14.54
C ILE A 99 2.29 5.56 -15.56
N ASN A 100 2.92 6.73 -15.68
CA ASN A 100 4.04 6.95 -16.60
C ASN A 100 5.24 6.06 -16.29
N VAL A 101 5.55 5.85 -15.01
CA VAL A 101 6.63 4.94 -14.60
C VAL A 101 6.28 3.49 -14.94
N VAL A 102 5.04 3.06 -14.69
CA VAL A 102 4.56 1.72 -15.05
C VAL A 102 4.63 1.52 -16.57
N LYS A 103 4.19 2.49 -17.35
CA LYS A 103 4.30 2.46 -18.82
C LYS A 103 5.75 2.28 -19.27
N GLN A 104 6.68 3.05 -18.72
CA GLN A 104 8.10 2.92 -19.04
C GLN A 104 8.68 1.52 -18.68
N LEU A 105 8.21 0.90 -17.59
CA LEU A 105 8.62 -0.45 -17.24
C LEU A 105 8.11 -1.51 -18.22
N THR A 106 6.88 -1.35 -18.70
CA THR A 106 6.19 -2.36 -19.52
C THR A 106 6.51 -2.23 -21.00
N THR A 107 6.74 -1.00 -21.49
CA THR A 107 7.01 -0.74 -22.93
C THR A 107 8.24 -1.50 -23.43
N GLU A 108 9.26 -1.67 -22.61
CA GLU A 108 10.48 -2.34 -23.04
C GLU A 108 10.33 -3.86 -23.17
N SER A 109 9.40 -4.45 -22.46
CA SER A 109 9.11 -5.88 -22.61
C SER A 109 8.53 -6.20 -23.98
N GLN A 110 7.97 -5.20 -24.67
CA GLN A 110 7.40 -5.35 -26.02
C GLN A 110 8.43 -5.19 -27.13
N LEU A 111 9.58 -4.58 -26.85
CA LEU A 111 10.64 -4.31 -27.85
C LEU A 111 11.74 -5.39 -27.91
N SER A 112 11.70 -6.39 -27.05
CA SER A 112 12.68 -7.49 -27.13
C SER A 112 12.34 -8.39 -28.34
N LEU A 113 13.34 -8.69 -29.16
CA LEU A 113 13.26 -9.61 -30.32
C LEU A 113 12.79 -11.03 -29.98
N PHE A 114 12.51 -11.32 -28.72
CA PHE A 114 12.00 -12.56 -28.18
C PHE A 114 10.74 -12.27 -27.38
N ASP A 115 9.57 -12.20 -27.94
CA ASP A 115 8.21 -12.17 -27.36
C ASP A 115 8.13 -12.16 -25.81
N TYR A 116 8.91 -11.31 -25.14
CA TYR A 116 8.93 -11.21 -23.70
C TYR A 116 7.86 -10.22 -23.24
N GLN A 117 6.66 -10.73 -23.00
CA GLN A 117 5.66 -9.98 -22.25
C GLN A 117 6.18 -9.78 -20.83
N PHE A 118 6.08 -8.55 -20.31
CA PHE A 118 6.25 -8.27 -18.88
C PHE A 118 5.23 -9.09 -18.10
N SER A 119 5.63 -10.30 -17.71
CA SER A 119 4.75 -11.32 -17.12
C SER A 119 4.49 -11.10 -15.62
N ARG A 120 5.18 -10.14 -15.01
CA ARG A 120 5.02 -9.87 -13.57
C ARG A 120 3.80 -9.01 -13.33
N GLN A 121 3.01 -9.38 -12.33
CA GLN A 121 1.93 -8.54 -11.86
C GLN A 121 2.50 -7.35 -11.09
N ILE A 122 1.94 -6.16 -11.29
CA ILE A 122 2.26 -4.99 -10.48
C ILE A 122 1.15 -4.81 -9.46
N VAL A 123 1.50 -4.87 -8.18
CA VAL A 123 0.55 -4.68 -7.07
C VAL A 123 0.74 -3.30 -6.49
N ILE A 124 -0.28 -2.46 -6.60
CA ILE A 124 -0.28 -1.09 -6.10
C ILE A 124 -1.05 -1.06 -4.78
N ILE A 125 -0.44 -0.48 -3.74
CA ILE A 125 -1.09 -0.26 -2.45
C ILE A 125 -1.31 1.24 -2.28
N THR A 126 -2.55 1.62 -2.03
CA THR A 126 -2.94 3.03 -1.91
C THR A 126 -4.06 3.25 -0.91
N ARG A 127 -4.18 4.47 -0.42
CA ARG A 127 -5.33 4.98 0.36
C ARG A 127 -6.19 5.94 -0.45
N HIS A 128 -5.86 6.13 -1.72
CA HIS A 128 -6.56 7.09 -2.61
C HIS A 128 -6.65 8.50 -2.01
N TRP A 129 -5.50 9.05 -1.60
CA TRP A 129 -5.45 10.44 -1.15
C TRP A 129 -5.96 11.41 -2.21
N LYS A 130 -5.63 11.15 -3.47
CA LYS A 130 -6.22 11.79 -4.64
C LYS A 130 -7.01 10.77 -5.46
N GLN A 131 -8.15 11.19 -5.99
CA GLN A 131 -8.99 10.36 -6.85
C GLN A 131 -8.36 10.19 -8.23
N LEU A 132 -8.67 9.06 -8.88
CA LEU A 132 -8.34 8.81 -10.27
C LEU A 132 -9.32 9.54 -11.20
N THR A 133 -8.79 10.15 -12.26
CA THR A 133 -9.61 10.64 -13.36
C THR A 133 -10.05 9.48 -14.26
N GLU A 134 -11.09 9.67 -15.07
CA GLU A 134 -11.53 8.63 -16.03
C GLU A 134 -10.42 8.28 -17.03
N ALA A 135 -9.67 9.27 -17.51
CA ALA A 135 -8.52 9.04 -18.39
C ALA A 135 -7.44 8.16 -17.73
N GLN A 136 -7.18 8.35 -16.42
CA GLN A 136 -6.24 7.53 -15.67
C GLN A 136 -6.75 6.12 -15.45
N LEU A 137 -8.05 5.92 -15.21
CA LEU A 137 -8.66 4.60 -15.11
C LEU A 137 -8.50 3.82 -16.43
N HIS A 138 -8.74 4.45 -17.57
CA HIS A 138 -8.51 3.84 -18.87
C HIS A 138 -7.03 3.49 -19.10
N GLN A 139 -6.10 4.37 -18.74
CA GLN A 139 -4.67 4.05 -18.83
C GLN A 139 -4.27 2.86 -17.94
N LEU A 140 -4.86 2.73 -16.75
CA LEU A 140 -4.58 1.60 -15.86
C LEU A 140 -5.02 0.25 -16.44
N SER A 141 -6.08 0.23 -17.27
CA SER A 141 -6.57 -1.00 -17.90
C SER A 141 -5.61 -1.60 -18.94
N GLU A 142 -4.64 -0.82 -19.41
CA GLU A 142 -3.61 -1.28 -20.35
C GLU A 142 -2.56 -2.20 -19.71
N PHE A 143 -2.54 -2.30 -18.37
CA PHE A 143 -1.50 -3.00 -17.64
C PHE A 143 -2.02 -4.18 -16.81
N ASN A 144 -1.19 -5.18 -16.58
CA ASN A 144 -1.49 -6.25 -15.63
C ASN A 144 -1.30 -5.78 -14.18
N LEU A 145 -2.30 -5.08 -13.66
CA LEU A 145 -2.28 -4.47 -12.34
C LEU A 145 -3.26 -5.11 -11.36
N THR A 146 -2.87 -5.12 -10.10
CA THR A 146 -3.79 -5.27 -8.96
C THR A 146 -3.68 -4.04 -8.08
N ILE A 147 -4.79 -3.35 -7.82
CA ILE A 147 -4.82 -2.20 -6.92
C ILE A 147 -5.46 -2.61 -5.60
N ASN A 148 -4.66 -2.51 -4.54
CA ASN A 148 -5.07 -2.78 -3.17
C ASN A 148 -5.48 -1.47 -2.51
N THR A 149 -6.78 -1.21 -2.46
CA THR A 149 -7.37 -0.06 -1.76
C THR A 149 -7.35 -0.30 -0.26
N SER A 150 -6.54 0.46 0.47
CA SER A 150 -6.39 0.32 1.93
C SER A 150 -7.46 1.12 2.68
N VAL A 151 -8.19 0.44 3.56
CA VAL A 151 -9.25 1.02 4.40
C VAL A 151 -9.21 0.39 5.79
N SER A 152 -9.67 1.14 6.80
CA SER A 152 -9.80 0.63 8.17
C SER A 152 -11.05 1.19 8.84
N ALA A 153 -11.59 0.45 9.79
CA ALA A 153 -12.61 0.99 10.69
C ALA A 153 -12.08 2.10 11.62
N LEU A 154 -10.78 2.38 11.62
CA LEU A 154 -10.18 3.55 12.30
C LEU A 154 -10.30 4.83 11.48
N ASP A 155 -10.57 4.74 10.18
CA ASP A 155 -10.70 5.88 9.30
C ASP A 155 -11.96 6.72 9.60
N SER A 156 -11.96 7.97 9.13
CA SER A 156 -13.18 8.78 9.11
C SER A 156 -14.18 8.23 8.11
N SER A 157 -15.45 8.55 8.29
CA SER A 157 -16.52 8.11 7.38
C SER A 157 -16.26 8.58 5.94
N GLU A 158 -15.76 9.82 5.78
CA GLU A 158 -15.42 10.39 4.46
C GLU A 158 -14.31 9.59 3.77
N LEU A 159 -13.26 9.23 4.53
CA LEU A 159 -12.15 8.47 3.98
C LEU A 159 -12.57 7.05 3.61
N ILE A 160 -13.41 6.41 4.44
CA ILE A 160 -13.97 5.09 4.11
C ILE A 160 -14.81 5.17 2.84
N THR A 161 -15.75 6.12 2.76
CA THR A 161 -16.63 6.30 1.60
C THR A 161 -15.82 6.55 0.33
N ARG A 162 -14.85 7.45 0.38
CA ARG A 162 -13.97 7.73 -0.76
C ARG A 162 -13.19 6.49 -1.20
N SER A 163 -12.61 5.77 -0.26
CA SER A 163 -11.83 4.56 -0.57
C SER A 163 -12.70 3.46 -1.18
N LEU A 164 -13.91 3.28 -0.67
CA LEU A 164 -14.86 2.31 -1.21
C LEU A 164 -15.34 2.70 -2.61
N ASN A 165 -15.61 3.97 -2.85
CA ASN A 165 -15.98 4.47 -4.17
C ASN A 165 -14.86 4.22 -5.20
N GLU A 166 -13.60 4.50 -4.85
CA GLU A 166 -12.48 4.22 -5.74
C GLU A 166 -12.26 2.70 -5.95
N TYR A 167 -12.44 1.89 -4.91
CA TYR A 167 -12.41 0.44 -5.03
C TYR A 167 -13.44 -0.08 -6.05
N GLU A 168 -14.68 0.42 -6.01
CA GLU A 168 -15.73 0.05 -6.96
C GLU A 168 -15.43 0.58 -8.38
N ARG A 169 -15.01 1.83 -8.51
CA ARG A 169 -14.66 2.45 -9.80
C ARG A 169 -13.53 1.72 -10.53
N LEU A 170 -12.61 1.12 -9.80
CA LEU A 170 -11.47 0.39 -10.36
C LEU A 170 -11.84 -0.98 -10.96
N LYS A 171 -12.92 -1.61 -10.51
CA LYS A 171 -13.28 -2.99 -10.90
C LYS A 171 -13.40 -3.23 -12.41
N PRO A 172 -13.95 -2.30 -13.21
CA PRO A 172 -14.02 -2.47 -14.67
C PRO A 172 -12.66 -2.36 -15.38
N PHE A 173 -11.67 -1.72 -14.76
CA PHE A 173 -10.41 -1.35 -15.41
C PHE A 173 -9.22 -2.21 -15.02
N CYS A 174 -9.22 -2.73 -13.80
CA CYS A 174 -8.13 -3.58 -13.31
C CYS A 174 -8.60 -4.48 -12.17
N LYS A 175 -7.68 -5.35 -11.72
CA LYS A 175 -7.93 -6.17 -10.54
C LYS A 175 -7.97 -5.29 -9.29
N SER A 176 -9.17 -5.06 -8.77
CA SER A 176 -9.39 -4.25 -7.56
C SER A 176 -9.55 -5.16 -6.33
N VAL A 177 -8.81 -4.86 -5.26
CA VAL A 177 -8.82 -5.61 -4.00
C VAL A 177 -8.99 -4.65 -2.84
N LEU A 178 -9.94 -4.94 -1.95
CA LEU A 178 -10.12 -4.18 -0.71
C LEU A 178 -9.16 -4.72 0.36
N ARG A 179 -8.22 -3.89 0.79
CA ARG A 179 -7.23 -4.22 1.82
C ARG A 179 -7.67 -3.63 3.15
N VAL A 180 -8.35 -4.44 3.97
CA VAL A 180 -8.82 -4.01 5.29
C VAL A 180 -7.66 -4.04 6.29
N ILE A 181 -7.37 -2.89 6.90
CA ILE A 181 -6.43 -2.79 8.02
C ILE A 181 -7.20 -3.11 9.30
N SER A 182 -7.11 -4.36 9.73
CA SER A 182 -7.92 -4.86 10.84
C SER A 182 -7.31 -4.60 12.22
N CYS A 183 -8.18 -4.43 13.21
CA CYS A 183 -7.84 -4.26 14.61
C CYS A 183 -8.64 -5.23 15.50
N ASP A 184 -8.09 -5.56 16.65
CA ASP A 184 -8.82 -6.23 17.73
C ASP A 184 -9.45 -5.15 18.62
N PHE A 185 -10.65 -4.69 18.24
CA PHE A 185 -11.36 -3.64 18.99
C PHE A 185 -11.84 -4.13 20.35
N ASN A 186 -11.68 -3.27 21.36
CA ASN A 186 -12.21 -3.53 22.69
C ASN A 186 -13.75 -3.40 22.69
N THR A 187 -14.44 -4.50 22.92
CA THR A 187 -15.91 -4.57 22.90
C THR A 187 -16.56 -4.21 24.24
N ASP A 188 -15.79 -3.91 25.27
CA ASP A 188 -16.31 -3.47 26.56
C ASP A 188 -16.91 -2.05 26.49
N ASN A 189 -16.46 -1.25 25.52
CA ASN A 189 -17.00 0.07 25.27
C ASN A 189 -17.79 0.18 23.94
N GLU A 190 -18.67 1.14 23.86
CA GLU A 190 -19.55 1.34 22.71
C GLU A 190 -18.79 1.70 21.43
N ASN A 191 -17.79 2.55 21.52
CA ASN A 191 -16.97 2.93 20.36
C ASN A 191 -16.26 1.72 19.75
N GLY A 192 -15.69 0.85 20.59
CA GLY A 192 -15.07 -0.39 20.14
C GLY A 192 -16.06 -1.33 19.44
N ARG A 193 -17.28 -1.50 20.01
CA ARG A 193 -18.37 -2.28 19.37
C ARG A 193 -18.75 -1.70 18.01
N ARG A 194 -18.92 -0.38 17.91
CA ARG A 194 -19.23 0.32 16.66
C ARG A 194 -18.16 0.10 15.61
N ARG A 195 -16.88 0.26 15.99
CA ARG A 195 -15.74 0.05 15.09
C ARG A 195 -15.61 -1.41 14.63
N LEU A 196 -15.84 -2.36 15.53
CA LEU A 196 -15.88 -3.78 15.19
C LEU A 196 -16.97 -4.08 14.16
N LYS A 197 -18.20 -3.58 14.37
CA LYS A 197 -19.31 -3.76 13.42
C LYS A 197 -18.96 -3.19 12.03
N MET A 198 -18.35 -2.01 11.99
CA MET A 198 -17.87 -1.41 10.73
C MET A 198 -16.81 -2.28 10.06
N GLN A 199 -15.84 -2.78 10.81
CA GLN A 199 -14.81 -3.69 10.28
C GLN A 199 -15.44 -4.98 9.70
N GLU A 200 -16.44 -5.53 10.38
CA GLU A 200 -17.18 -6.71 9.89
C GLU A 200 -17.94 -6.42 8.59
N GLN A 201 -18.44 -5.21 8.40
CA GLN A 201 -19.06 -4.78 7.14
C GLN A 201 -18.02 -4.68 6.01
N LEU A 202 -16.84 -4.13 6.29
CA LEU A 202 -15.75 -4.06 5.30
C LEU A 202 -15.32 -5.45 4.82
N PHE A 203 -15.36 -6.47 5.69
CA PHE A 203 -15.04 -7.85 5.31
C PHE A 203 -16.12 -8.57 4.48
N LYS A 204 -17.29 -7.95 4.27
CA LYS A 204 -18.34 -8.50 3.41
C LYS A 204 -18.18 -8.13 1.94
N TYR A 205 -17.29 -7.20 1.61
CA TYR A 205 -16.99 -6.88 0.22
C TYR A 205 -16.36 -8.08 -0.48
N ASP A 206 -16.49 -8.14 -1.79
CA ASP A 206 -15.77 -9.12 -2.61
C ASP A 206 -14.28 -8.80 -2.67
N LYS A 207 -13.45 -9.81 -2.91
CA LYS A 207 -11.98 -9.69 -3.04
C LYS A 207 -11.32 -8.89 -1.91
N VAL A 208 -11.62 -9.28 -0.68
CA VAL A 208 -11.06 -8.66 0.53
C VAL A 208 -9.82 -9.39 1.01
N ILE A 209 -8.79 -8.64 1.39
CA ILE A 209 -7.65 -9.16 2.14
C ILE A 209 -7.57 -8.48 3.50
N ASP A 210 -7.17 -9.24 4.51
CA ASP A 210 -6.93 -8.74 5.85
C ASP A 210 -5.44 -8.36 6.01
N THR A 211 -5.18 -7.18 6.55
CA THR A 211 -3.85 -6.72 6.95
C THR A 211 -3.91 -6.16 8.35
N VAL A 212 -3.19 -6.77 9.28
CA VAL A 212 -3.21 -6.36 10.68
C VAL A 212 -2.59 -5.00 10.88
N PHE A 213 -3.28 -4.13 11.58
CA PHE A 213 -2.69 -2.94 12.18
C PHE A 213 -1.62 -3.33 13.21
N ARG A 214 -0.47 -2.71 13.16
CA ARG A 214 0.69 -3.00 14.02
C ARG A 214 1.13 -1.76 14.77
N PRO A 215 0.32 -1.30 15.74
CA PRO A 215 0.65 -0.13 16.52
C PRO A 215 1.84 -0.37 17.45
N THR A 216 2.47 0.70 17.88
CA THR A 216 3.33 0.67 19.06
C THR A 216 2.49 0.67 20.34
N LYS A 217 3.11 0.33 21.48
CA LYS A 217 2.44 0.45 22.79
C LYS A 217 1.98 1.90 23.10
N LYS A 218 2.62 2.89 22.49
CA LYS A 218 2.31 4.33 22.60
C LYS A 218 1.31 4.82 21.55
N SER A 219 0.62 3.91 20.87
CA SER A 219 -0.46 4.30 19.97
C SER A 219 -1.63 4.87 20.75
N PRO A 220 -2.21 6.01 20.35
CA PRO A 220 -3.36 6.60 21.05
C PRO A 220 -4.56 5.65 21.13
N TYR A 221 -4.70 4.73 20.18
CA TYR A 221 -5.76 3.73 20.20
C TYR A 221 -5.56 2.63 21.24
N ILE A 222 -4.31 2.34 21.60
CA ILE A 222 -3.98 1.44 22.70
C ILE A 222 -4.13 2.16 24.04
N GLU A 223 -3.59 3.38 24.14
CA GLU A 223 -3.64 4.19 25.36
C GLU A 223 -5.08 4.55 25.75
N SER A 224 -5.95 4.79 24.78
CA SER A 224 -7.39 5.01 25.01
C SER A 224 -8.20 3.75 25.29
N GLY A 225 -7.59 2.57 25.23
CA GLY A 225 -8.30 1.30 25.39
C GLY A 225 -9.25 0.94 24.25
N LEU A 226 -9.19 1.63 23.09
CA LEU A 226 -10.02 1.34 21.94
C LEU A 226 -9.64 0.02 21.26
N ILE A 227 -8.35 -0.32 21.24
CA ILE A 227 -7.80 -1.53 20.65
C ILE A 227 -7.15 -2.36 21.74
N ASN A 228 -7.44 -3.65 21.77
CA ASN A 228 -6.76 -4.60 22.63
C ASN A 228 -5.33 -4.84 22.12
N TYR A 229 -4.35 -4.58 22.98
CA TYR A 229 -2.96 -4.81 22.65
C TYR A 229 -2.58 -6.26 22.89
N LYS A 230 -2.74 -7.11 21.86
CA LYS A 230 -2.26 -8.50 21.89
C LYS A 230 -1.07 -8.63 20.95
N MET A 231 0.10 -8.90 21.51
CA MET A 231 1.29 -9.22 20.74
C MET A 231 1.29 -10.71 20.37
N GLY A 232 1.30 -10.99 19.08
CA GLY A 232 1.50 -12.32 18.55
C GLY A 232 2.72 -12.41 17.66
N ASN A 233 3.13 -13.64 17.36
CA ASN A 233 4.19 -13.91 16.40
C ASN A 233 3.54 -14.17 15.05
N PHE A 234 3.86 -13.33 14.07
CA PHE A 234 3.34 -13.47 12.72
C PHE A 234 4.48 -13.40 11.71
N LEU A 235 4.67 -14.45 10.94
CA LEU A 235 5.83 -14.62 10.06
C LEU A 235 7.16 -14.31 10.76
N GLY A 236 7.33 -14.80 11.99
CA GLY A 236 8.53 -14.61 12.80
C GLY A 236 8.69 -13.23 13.43
N LYS A 237 7.74 -12.29 13.22
CA LYS A 237 7.78 -10.94 13.79
C LYS A 237 6.60 -10.70 14.73
N LYS A 238 6.86 -10.00 15.84
CA LYS A 238 5.81 -9.58 16.77
C LYS A 238 4.86 -8.62 16.05
N ALA A 239 3.57 -8.91 16.08
CA ALA A 239 2.51 -8.09 15.48
C ALA A 239 1.24 -8.18 16.33
N LEU A 240 0.39 -7.18 16.21
CA LEU A 240 -0.97 -7.28 16.72
C LEU A 240 -1.74 -8.29 15.85
N ILE A 241 -2.45 -9.21 16.46
CA ILE A 241 -3.21 -10.24 15.76
C ILE A 241 -4.69 -9.95 15.95
N SER A 242 -5.39 -9.66 14.84
CA SER A 242 -6.84 -9.61 14.80
C SER A 242 -7.45 -11.00 14.76
N LYS A 243 -8.69 -11.15 15.24
CA LYS A 243 -9.45 -12.41 15.11
C LYS A 243 -9.69 -12.83 13.66
N TYR A 244 -9.64 -11.89 12.71
CA TYR A 244 -9.80 -12.13 11.28
C TYR A 244 -8.53 -12.57 10.59
N ASN A 245 -7.41 -12.57 11.30
CA ASN A 245 -6.08 -12.69 10.75
C ASN A 245 -5.58 -14.13 10.56
N LYS A 246 -6.41 -15.12 10.76
CA LYS A 246 -6.01 -16.54 10.67
C LYS A 246 -5.53 -16.96 9.28
N LYS A 247 -5.92 -16.22 8.24
CA LYS A 247 -5.54 -16.48 6.83
C LYS A 247 -4.80 -15.30 6.20
N THR A 248 -4.41 -14.33 7.01
CA THR A 248 -3.87 -13.10 6.50
C THR A 248 -2.49 -13.26 5.98
N TYR A 249 -2.33 -12.68 4.90
CA TYR A 249 -1.14 -12.62 4.17
C TYR A 249 -0.35 -11.36 4.51
N LEU A 250 0.37 -11.38 5.63
CA LEU A 250 1.26 -10.29 5.98
C LEU A 250 2.44 -10.25 5.02
N GLY A 251 2.23 -9.56 3.95
CA GLY A 251 3.33 -9.16 3.11
C GLY A 251 3.41 -9.74 1.74
N LYS A 252 2.63 -10.74 1.40
CA LYS A 252 2.47 -11.11 0.02
C LYS A 252 1.18 -10.45 -0.41
N CYS A 253 1.25 -9.37 -1.12
CA CYS A 253 0.09 -8.67 -1.61
C CYS A 253 -0.63 -9.60 -2.55
N SER A 254 -1.69 -10.09 -2.05
CA SER A 254 -2.74 -10.79 -2.69
C SER A 254 -2.48 -11.46 -4.02
N THR A 255 -2.69 -12.65 -3.94
CA THR A 255 -2.90 -13.62 -4.98
C THR A 255 -4.34 -13.61 -5.55
N TYR A 256 -5.13 -12.59 -5.33
CA TYR A 256 -6.44 -12.57 -5.96
C TYR A 256 -6.35 -12.22 -7.43
#